data_ae220e259e50a131d7af4e924fc90fef
#
_entry.id   ae220e259e50a131d7af4e924fc90fef
#
_cell.length_a   1.000
_cell.length_b   1.000
_cell.length_c   1.000
_cell.angle_alpha   90.00
_cell.angle_beta   90.00
_cell.angle_gamma   90.00
#
_symmetry.space_group_name_H-M   'P 1'
#
loop_
_entity.id
_entity.type
_entity.pdbx_description
1 polymer ?
#
loop_
_entity_poly.entity_id
_entity_poly.type
_entity_poly.pdbx_seq_one_letter_code
_entity_poly.pdbx_strand_id
1 'polypeptide(L)'
;MRTNWPAIAILAAFLIIGSLYAAGTPAWQAPDEPAHYNYIRSLATGEGIPVMEMGDYDQDYLGRLTSEAFPPDLSIASLEYEDHQPPLYYLLATPVYRISDGDVLSLRLFSLFLGGTGIATLFLLLREFRPGEPALAWLGGGLVAFVPQVVAIMASINNDALVMPLLWLWLVLGLRYLRGATPAWALGLVAGALLLTKTTGYGVLPLAILLVALRVRRAGMAWTWGGRQLAAILLPAGLLGGLWWLRNVTVYGWPDLLGLMRHDLVVVGQPRTADWIAAQGLFPFLREGIWTLFRSFWGQFGWMGVVLDVRIYQGLAIFTALTVYGAAWALLDVVGRKGDVGGDARERDGWILLGAAALITVTMLVGYNLTFVQHQGRYLFPALPAMALGAALGWRRLAGRQLAVGTALVLLVMVVALAAIGLIRGDLPAWPMAMLGAAALGLFALAFVPPKWHGVVVAGGLLAMASLDLWCLFGFIVPMLTRTVP
;
A
#
# COMPACT_ATOMS: atom_id res chain seq x y z
N MET A 1 -11.69 15.51 -26.06
CA MET A 1 -10.98 15.29 -24.77
C MET A 1 -12.01 15.34 -23.65
N ARG A 2 -12.51 14.20 -23.15
CA ARG A 2 -13.35 14.22 -21.94
C ARG A 2 -12.45 14.58 -20.76
N THR A 3 -12.70 15.71 -20.15
CA THR A 3 -11.93 16.28 -19.05
C THR A 3 -11.80 15.29 -17.88
N ASN A 4 -10.57 15.01 -17.46
CA ASN A 4 -10.27 14.13 -16.33
C ASN A 4 -10.49 14.81 -14.97
N TRP A 5 -11.42 15.79 -14.92
CA TRP A 5 -11.62 16.58 -13.70
C TRP A 5 -11.85 15.74 -12.42
N PRO A 6 -12.58 14.57 -12.44
CA PRO A 6 -12.73 13.80 -11.20
C PRO A 6 -11.40 13.27 -10.67
N ALA A 7 -10.51 12.78 -11.57
CA ALA A 7 -9.19 12.33 -11.15
C ALA A 7 -8.33 13.48 -10.58
N ILE A 8 -8.43 14.67 -11.19
CA ILE A 8 -7.75 15.89 -10.71
C ILE A 8 -8.30 16.29 -9.34
N ALA A 9 -9.62 16.27 -9.16
CA ALA A 9 -10.27 16.61 -7.88
C ALA A 9 -9.87 15.63 -6.76
N ILE A 10 -9.84 14.31 -7.06
CA ILE A 10 -9.41 13.30 -6.10
C ILE A 10 -7.93 13.50 -5.74
N LEU A 11 -7.06 13.75 -6.73
CA LEU A 11 -5.64 14.01 -6.47
C LEU A 11 -5.43 15.28 -5.64
N ALA A 12 -6.16 16.36 -5.96
CA ALA A 12 -6.11 17.59 -5.18
C ALA A 12 -6.58 17.38 -3.73
N ALA A 13 -7.68 16.65 -3.53
CA ALA A 13 -8.17 16.30 -2.20
C ALA A 13 -7.16 15.44 -1.43
N PHE A 14 -6.54 14.43 -2.07
CA PHE A 14 -5.47 13.63 -1.50
C PHE A 14 -4.30 14.50 -1.03
N LEU A 15 -3.82 15.43 -1.86
CA LEU A 15 -2.72 16.32 -1.51
C LEU A 15 -3.08 17.28 -0.37
N ILE A 16 -4.32 17.82 -0.36
CA ILE A 16 -4.80 18.70 0.71
C ILE A 16 -4.87 17.92 2.04
N ILE A 17 -5.53 16.76 2.05
CA ILE A 17 -5.67 15.94 3.26
C ILE A 17 -4.28 15.45 3.72
N GLY A 18 -3.43 14.98 2.80
CA GLY A 18 -2.07 14.58 3.11
C GLY A 18 -1.22 15.71 3.69
N SER A 19 -1.40 16.96 3.22
CA SER A 19 -0.73 18.13 3.81
C SER A 19 -1.18 18.39 5.24
N LEU A 20 -2.47 18.16 5.55
CA LEU A 20 -2.98 18.23 6.92
C LEU A 20 -2.36 17.12 7.80
N TYR A 21 -2.19 15.90 7.28
CA TYR A 21 -1.48 14.83 7.99
C TYR A 21 -0.01 15.18 8.21
N ALA A 22 0.68 15.68 7.19
CA ALA A 22 2.08 16.09 7.27
C ALA A 22 2.31 17.16 8.35
N ALA A 23 1.41 18.12 8.45
CA ALA A 23 1.49 19.22 9.41
C ALA A 23 0.94 18.84 10.80
N GLY A 24 -0.13 18.02 10.85
CA GLY A 24 -0.84 17.69 12.08
C GLY A 24 -0.25 16.53 12.87
N THR A 25 0.51 15.61 12.23
CA THR A 25 1.21 14.53 12.94
C THR A 25 2.46 15.10 13.60
N PRO A 26 2.64 14.96 14.94
CA PRO A 26 3.85 15.44 15.60
C PRO A 26 5.11 14.84 15.01
N ALA A 27 6.24 15.52 15.13
CA ALA A 27 7.51 15.04 14.60
C ALA A 27 7.87 13.65 15.18
N TRP A 28 8.42 12.78 14.33
CA TRP A 28 8.89 11.44 14.66
C TRP A 28 7.81 10.41 15.05
N GLN A 29 6.55 10.82 15.04
CA GLN A 29 5.44 9.91 15.39
C GLN A 29 4.98 9.02 14.22
N ALA A 30 5.48 9.23 13.02
CA ALA A 30 5.33 8.26 11.95
C ALA A 30 6.39 7.14 12.10
N PRO A 31 6.01 5.86 11.95
CA PRO A 31 6.96 4.75 12.04
C PRO A 31 8.13 4.92 11.06
N ASP A 32 9.34 4.63 11.53
CA ASP A 32 10.61 4.67 10.81
C ASP A 32 11.08 6.09 10.38
N GLU A 33 10.27 7.12 10.62
CA GLU A 33 10.56 8.50 10.19
C GLU A 33 11.90 9.04 10.73
N PRO A 34 12.29 8.83 12.01
CA PRO A 34 13.59 9.28 12.51
C PRO A 34 14.78 8.68 11.76
N ALA A 35 14.73 7.36 11.48
CA ALA A 35 15.81 6.66 10.79
C ALA A 35 15.93 7.12 9.32
N HIS A 36 14.80 7.27 8.63
CA HIS A 36 14.79 7.85 7.28
C HIS A 36 15.32 9.29 7.26
N TYR A 37 14.99 10.11 8.26
CA TYR A 37 15.49 11.47 8.39
C TYR A 37 17.00 11.50 8.61
N ASN A 38 17.54 10.66 9.50
CA ASN A 38 18.98 10.57 9.77
C ASN A 38 19.76 10.17 8.53
N TYR A 39 19.25 9.25 7.72
CA TYR A 39 19.86 8.91 6.43
C TYR A 39 19.94 10.13 5.49
N ILE A 40 18.84 10.89 5.36
CA ILE A 40 18.84 12.12 4.53
C ILE A 40 19.83 13.14 5.09
N ARG A 41 19.89 13.31 6.41
CA ARG A 41 20.83 14.20 7.10
C ARG A 41 22.27 13.85 6.77
N SER A 42 22.69 12.59 6.91
CA SER A 42 24.03 12.11 6.59
C SER A 42 24.44 12.46 5.16
N LEU A 43 23.56 12.28 4.17
CA LEU A 43 23.81 12.71 2.79
C LEU A 43 23.89 14.23 2.64
N ALA A 44 23.06 14.98 3.37
CA ALA A 44 22.97 16.43 3.25
C ALA A 44 24.17 17.15 3.89
N THR A 45 24.68 16.62 5.00
CA THR A 45 25.86 17.17 5.73
C THR A 45 27.19 16.77 5.09
N GLY A 46 27.18 15.81 4.16
CA GLY A 46 28.38 15.37 3.44
C GLY A 46 29.10 14.19 4.10
N GLU A 47 28.51 13.56 5.08
CA GLU A 47 29.02 12.33 5.71
C GLU A 47 28.98 11.14 4.73
N GLY A 48 28.14 11.21 3.69
CA GLY A 48 28.04 10.22 2.63
C GLY A 48 26.88 9.25 2.82
N ILE A 49 26.94 8.10 2.12
CA ILE A 49 25.94 7.02 2.30
C ILE A 49 26.26 6.33 3.63
N PRO A 50 25.34 6.34 4.59
CA PRO A 50 25.61 5.80 5.92
C PRO A 50 25.84 4.29 5.89
N VAL A 51 26.51 3.78 6.91
CA VAL A 51 26.85 2.37 7.10
C VAL A 51 26.19 1.89 8.37
N MET A 52 25.40 0.86 8.26
CA MET A 52 24.71 0.29 9.41
C MET A 52 25.69 -0.37 10.38
N GLU A 53 25.70 0.09 11.62
CA GLU A 53 26.63 -0.33 12.67
C GLU A 53 25.87 -0.87 13.91
N MET A 54 26.61 -1.51 14.82
CA MET A 54 26.04 -1.94 16.11
C MET A 54 25.73 -0.70 16.95
N GLY A 55 24.50 -0.57 17.41
CA GLY A 55 24.01 0.60 18.16
C GLY A 55 23.01 1.48 17.40
N ASP A 56 22.86 1.27 16.07
CA ASP A 56 21.90 2.01 15.23
C ASP A 56 20.44 1.63 15.52
N TYR A 57 20.25 0.55 16.28
CA TYR A 57 18.96 0.11 16.78
C TYR A 57 19.07 -0.33 18.24
N ASP A 58 18.29 0.32 19.08
CA ASP A 58 18.08 -0.06 20.47
C ASP A 58 16.56 -0.10 20.73
N GLN A 59 16.04 -1.31 20.94
CA GLN A 59 14.60 -1.53 21.13
C GLN A 59 14.06 -0.84 22.39
N ASP A 60 14.82 -0.83 23.46
CA ASP A 60 14.40 -0.23 24.73
C ASP A 60 14.40 1.30 24.63
N TYR A 61 15.44 1.87 23.99
CA TYR A 61 15.51 3.30 23.73
C TYR A 61 14.40 3.76 22.78
N LEU A 62 14.16 3.03 21.68
CA LEU A 62 13.05 3.32 20.78
C LEU A 62 11.70 3.20 21.49
N GLY A 63 11.53 2.18 22.35
CA GLY A 63 10.35 2.01 23.19
C GLY A 63 10.14 3.19 24.13
N ARG A 64 11.21 3.73 24.73
CA ARG A 64 11.17 4.93 25.56
C ARG A 64 10.78 6.17 24.74
N LEU A 65 11.43 6.42 23.60
CA LEU A 65 11.11 7.54 22.70
C LEU A 65 9.64 7.55 22.27
N THR A 66 9.13 6.39 21.88
CA THR A 66 7.74 6.26 21.42
C THR A 66 6.73 6.42 22.57
N SER A 67 7.00 5.86 23.75
CA SER A 67 6.12 5.97 24.92
C SER A 67 6.08 7.37 25.52
N GLU A 68 7.21 8.12 25.46
CA GLU A 68 7.32 9.50 25.92
C GLU A 68 7.01 10.54 24.82
N ALA A 69 6.51 10.09 23.66
CA ALA A 69 6.13 10.94 22.52
C ALA A 69 7.28 11.78 21.95
N PHE A 70 8.51 11.25 21.92
CA PHE A 70 9.72 11.91 21.40
C PHE A 70 10.01 13.27 22.06
N PRO A 71 10.28 13.30 23.37
CA PRO A 71 10.54 14.54 24.06
C PRO A 71 11.85 15.20 23.57
N PRO A 72 11.95 16.54 23.62
CA PRO A 72 13.07 17.28 23.04
C PRO A 72 14.46 16.98 23.65
N ASP A 73 14.50 16.45 24.85
CA ASP A 73 15.72 16.07 25.58
C ASP A 73 16.25 14.68 25.19
N LEU A 74 15.47 13.89 24.47
CA LEU A 74 15.90 12.59 23.95
C LEU A 74 16.23 12.70 22.45
N SER A 75 17.48 12.35 22.10
CA SER A 75 17.98 12.46 20.74
C SER A 75 17.49 11.31 19.84
N ILE A 76 17.13 11.63 18.60
CA ILE A 76 16.87 10.61 17.56
C ILE A 76 18.15 10.20 16.81
N ALA A 77 19.31 10.78 17.12
CA ALA A 77 20.52 10.64 16.32
C ALA A 77 21.05 9.21 16.20
N SER A 78 20.76 8.35 17.18
CA SER A 78 21.17 6.94 17.17
C SER A 78 20.16 6.01 16.46
N LEU A 79 19.08 6.53 15.88
CA LEU A 79 18.12 5.72 15.14
C LEU A 79 18.53 5.71 13.67
N GLU A 80 19.39 4.74 13.29
CA GLU A 80 19.98 4.65 11.95
C GLU A 80 19.78 3.27 11.31
N TYR A 81 18.80 2.49 11.80
CA TYR A 81 18.51 1.14 11.34
C TYR A 81 17.98 1.02 9.91
N GLU A 82 17.67 2.11 9.24
CA GLU A 82 17.31 2.14 7.81
C GLU A 82 18.52 2.32 6.88
N ASP A 83 19.75 2.38 7.39
CA ASP A 83 21.00 2.59 6.64
C ASP A 83 21.37 1.44 5.69
N HIS A 84 20.69 0.30 5.85
CA HIS A 84 20.75 -0.81 4.89
C HIS A 84 19.90 -0.58 3.62
N GLN A 85 19.03 0.43 3.61
CA GLN A 85 18.14 0.70 2.46
C GLN A 85 18.89 1.35 1.28
N PRO A 86 18.47 1.02 0.04
CA PRO A 86 19.07 1.66 -1.14
C PRO A 86 18.81 3.17 -1.20
N PRO A 87 19.72 3.96 -1.82
CA PRO A 87 19.86 5.40 -1.55
C PRO A 87 18.94 6.32 -2.35
N LEU A 88 18.19 5.86 -3.37
CA LEU A 88 17.57 6.75 -4.36
C LEU A 88 16.56 7.73 -3.75
N TYR A 89 15.69 7.28 -2.84
CA TYR A 89 14.75 8.16 -2.16
C TYR A 89 15.48 9.26 -1.37
N TYR A 90 16.50 8.88 -0.62
CA TYR A 90 17.27 9.80 0.24
C TYR A 90 18.08 10.80 -0.57
N LEU A 91 18.67 10.37 -1.69
CA LEU A 91 19.36 11.27 -2.63
C LEU A 91 18.40 12.30 -3.23
N LEU A 92 17.17 11.91 -3.56
CA LEU A 92 16.16 12.84 -4.08
C LEU A 92 15.63 13.79 -3.00
N ALA A 93 15.60 13.37 -1.73
CA ALA A 93 15.19 14.20 -0.59
C ALA A 93 16.30 15.15 -0.11
N THR A 94 17.58 14.84 -0.34
CA THR A 94 18.74 15.63 0.07
C THR A 94 18.68 17.11 -0.35
N PRO A 95 18.33 17.47 -1.60
CA PRO A 95 18.16 18.87 -1.98
C PRO A 95 17.08 19.59 -1.17
N VAL A 96 15.97 18.90 -0.85
CA VAL A 96 14.89 19.47 -0.03
C VAL A 96 15.41 19.75 1.38
N TYR A 97 16.10 18.79 1.99
CA TYR A 97 16.75 18.96 3.29
C TYR A 97 17.67 20.21 3.32
N ARG A 98 18.55 20.34 2.32
CA ARG A 98 19.51 21.46 2.25
C ARG A 98 18.84 22.83 2.08
N ILE A 99 17.76 22.91 1.29
CA ILE A 99 17.01 24.16 1.05
C ILE A 99 16.18 24.55 2.26
N SER A 100 15.63 23.58 2.99
CA SER A 100 14.75 23.79 4.14
C SER A 100 15.47 23.73 5.50
N ASP A 101 16.79 23.58 5.50
CA ASP A 101 17.60 23.39 6.72
C ASP A 101 17.10 22.23 7.59
N GLY A 102 16.71 21.13 6.94
CA GLY A 102 16.24 19.91 7.61
C GLY A 102 14.83 19.98 8.17
N ASP A 103 14.00 20.94 7.72
CA ASP A 103 12.63 21.05 8.18
C ASP A 103 11.81 19.78 7.86
N VAL A 104 11.26 19.16 8.90
CA VAL A 104 10.49 17.89 8.82
C VAL A 104 9.26 18.04 7.94
N LEU A 105 8.54 19.17 8.04
CA LEU A 105 7.32 19.39 7.23
C LEU A 105 7.67 19.46 5.74
N SER A 106 8.74 20.11 5.37
CA SER A 106 9.21 20.19 3.98
C SER A 106 9.55 18.83 3.40
N LEU A 107 10.20 17.94 4.16
CA LEU A 107 10.51 16.57 3.77
C LEU A 107 9.26 15.68 3.67
N ARG A 108 8.30 15.86 4.58
CA ARG A 108 6.99 15.18 4.52
C ARG A 108 6.18 15.60 3.29
N LEU A 109 6.18 16.90 2.96
CA LEU A 109 5.51 17.41 1.75
C LEU A 109 6.18 16.92 0.46
N PHE A 110 7.51 16.75 0.47
CA PHE A 110 8.21 16.10 -0.64
C PHE A 110 7.76 14.64 -0.81
N SER A 111 7.69 13.85 0.28
CA SER A 111 7.17 12.49 0.24
C SER A 111 5.71 12.45 -0.26
N LEU A 112 4.87 13.36 0.23
CA LEU A 112 3.48 13.48 -0.20
C LEU A 112 3.37 13.80 -1.71
N PHE A 113 4.24 14.67 -2.23
CA PHE A 113 4.31 14.95 -3.66
C PHE A 113 4.63 13.68 -4.46
N LEU A 114 5.61 12.89 -4.03
CA LEU A 114 5.91 11.59 -4.64
C LEU A 114 4.72 10.63 -4.54
N GLY A 115 4.07 10.54 -3.37
CA GLY A 115 2.84 9.76 -3.17
C GLY A 115 1.71 10.19 -4.13
N GLY A 116 1.56 11.51 -4.34
CA GLY A 116 0.63 12.08 -5.33
C GLY A 116 0.92 11.62 -6.77
N THR A 117 2.21 11.52 -7.15
CA THR A 117 2.59 10.91 -8.45
C THR A 117 2.18 9.45 -8.52
N GLY A 118 2.22 8.73 -7.38
CA GLY A 118 1.71 7.36 -7.27
C GLY A 118 0.22 7.28 -7.54
N ILE A 119 -0.60 8.11 -6.89
CA ILE A 119 -2.04 8.14 -7.13
C ILE A 119 -2.34 8.49 -8.60
N ALA A 120 -1.64 9.47 -9.20
CA ALA A 120 -1.77 9.79 -10.62
C ALA A 120 -1.40 8.58 -11.52
N THR A 121 -0.35 7.85 -11.18
CA THR A 121 0.09 6.64 -11.88
C THR A 121 -0.93 5.50 -11.74
N LEU A 122 -1.57 5.36 -10.58
CA LEU A 122 -2.64 4.40 -10.36
C LEU A 122 -3.86 4.70 -11.26
N PHE A 123 -4.28 5.95 -11.37
CA PHE A 123 -5.31 6.34 -12.34
C PHE A 123 -4.94 5.97 -13.77
N LEU A 124 -3.69 6.21 -14.14
CA LEU A 124 -3.18 5.85 -15.47
C LEU A 124 -3.22 4.32 -15.67
N LEU A 125 -2.79 3.55 -14.69
CA LEU A 125 -2.81 2.08 -14.75
C LEU A 125 -4.23 1.53 -14.96
N LEU A 126 -5.19 2.00 -14.17
CA LEU A 126 -6.58 1.54 -14.26
C LEU A 126 -7.21 1.93 -15.61
N ARG A 127 -6.84 3.09 -16.15
CA ARG A 127 -7.26 3.50 -17.50
C ARG A 127 -6.60 2.70 -18.61
N GLU A 128 -5.34 2.35 -18.46
CA GLU A 128 -4.66 1.44 -19.41
C GLU A 128 -5.30 0.06 -19.38
N PHE A 129 -5.73 -0.40 -18.21
CA PHE A 129 -6.40 -1.68 -18.08
C PHE A 129 -7.81 -1.68 -18.72
N ARG A 130 -8.59 -0.62 -18.50
CA ARG A 130 -9.97 -0.43 -19.01
C ARG A 130 -10.15 0.95 -19.65
N PRO A 131 -9.64 1.16 -20.89
CA PRO A 131 -9.66 2.49 -21.54
C PRO A 131 -11.07 3.06 -21.74
N GLY A 132 -12.07 2.19 -21.94
CA GLY A 132 -13.47 2.59 -22.16
C GLY A 132 -14.26 2.94 -20.91
N GLU A 133 -13.70 2.73 -19.72
CA GLU A 133 -14.42 2.79 -18.45
C GLU A 133 -13.75 3.73 -17.42
N PRO A 134 -13.71 5.05 -17.65
CA PRO A 134 -13.01 5.99 -16.77
C PRO A 134 -13.56 6.00 -15.33
N ALA A 135 -14.82 5.67 -15.12
CA ALA A 135 -15.44 5.59 -13.80
C ALA A 135 -14.79 4.50 -12.91
N LEU A 136 -14.27 3.41 -13.50
CA LEU A 136 -13.52 2.40 -12.74
C LEU A 136 -12.22 2.97 -12.19
N ALA A 137 -11.53 3.78 -12.99
CA ALA A 137 -10.30 4.43 -12.54
C ALA A 137 -10.58 5.42 -11.40
N TRP A 138 -11.68 6.20 -11.49
CA TRP A 138 -12.05 7.13 -10.42
C TRP A 138 -12.43 6.41 -9.14
N LEU A 139 -13.23 5.35 -9.23
CA LEU A 139 -13.62 4.56 -8.07
C LEU A 139 -12.41 3.86 -7.43
N GLY A 140 -11.64 3.08 -8.21
CA GLY A 140 -10.51 2.33 -7.69
C GLY A 140 -9.38 3.23 -7.19
N GLY A 141 -9.00 4.25 -7.97
CA GLY A 141 -7.98 5.22 -7.59
C GLY A 141 -8.40 6.09 -6.40
N GLY A 142 -9.68 6.49 -6.35
CA GLY A 142 -10.22 7.26 -5.23
C GLY A 142 -10.31 6.46 -3.93
N LEU A 143 -10.69 5.18 -4.00
CA LEU A 143 -10.68 4.29 -2.82
C LEU A 143 -9.27 4.19 -2.23
N VAL A 144 -8.23 4.03 -3.07
CA VAL A 144 -6.84 3.98 -2.60
C VAL A 144 -6.37 5.32 -2.06
N ALA A 145 -6.71 6.43 -2.74
CA ALA A 145 -6.31 7.78 -2.34
C ALA A 145 -6.84 8.15 -0.94
N PHE A 146 -7.98 7.58 -0.53
CA PHE A 146 -8.62 7.87 0.75
C PHE A 146 -8.63 6.65 1.70
N VAL A 147 -7.60 5.78 1.62
CA VAL A 147 -7.28 4.86 2.71
C VAL A 147 -6.44 5.63 3.73
N PRO A 148 -6.90 5.82 4.98
CA PRO A 148 -6.20 6.68 5.95
C PRO A 148 -4.74 6.29 6.18
N GLN A 149 -4.43 4.99 6.16
CA GLN A 149 -3.04 4.53 6.29
C GLN A 149 -2.18 4.88 5.07
N VAL A 150 -2.74 4.89 3.85
CA VAL A 150 -2.02 5.34 2.64
C VAL A 150 -1.70 6.82 2.76
N VAL A 151 -2.67 7.64 3.16
CA VAL A 151 -2.45 9.09 3.37
C VAL A 151 -1.36 9.32 4.41
N ALA A 152 -1.43 8.64 5.56
CA ALA A 152 -0.46 8.80 6.65
C ALA A 152 0.97 8.43 6.23
N ILE A 153 1.17 7.30 5.54
CA ILE A 153 2.50 6.86 5.08
C ILE A 153 3.04 7.78 4.00
N MET A 154 2.22 8.21 3.04
CA MET A 154 2.65 9.13 1.99
C MET A 154 2.94 10.55 2.51
N ALA A 155 2.38 10.92 3.66
CA ALA A 155 2.61 12.20 4.34
C ALA A 155 3.70 12.13 5.43
N SER A 156 4.55 11.10 5.44
CA SER A 156 5.69 10.92 6.33
C SER A 156 7.01 10.84 5.56
N ILE A 157 8.14 11.03 6.22
CA ILE A 157 9.46 10.81 5.62
C ILE A 157 9.66 9.30 5.52
N ASN A 158 9.43 8.73 4.32
CA ASN A 158 9.48 7.29 4.10
C ASN A 158 9.73 6.96 2.62
N ASN A 159 10.58 5.96 2.37
CA ASN A 159 10.92 5.51 1.02
C ASN A 159 9.76 4.78 0.30
N ASP A 160 8.69 4.43 1.02
CA ASP A 160 7.44 3.93 0.41
C ASP A 160 6.82 4.97 -0.54
N ALA A 161 7.01 6.25 -0.26
CA ALA A 161 6.54 7.34 -1.10
C ALA A 161 7.14 7.34 -2.51
N LEU A 162 8.31 6.72 -2.72
CA LEU A 162 8.94 6.58 -4.03
C LEU A 162 8.77 5.17 -4.63
N VAL A 163 8.89 4.11 -3.82
CA VAL A 163 8.81 2.75 -4.36
C VAL A 163 7.44 2.43 -4.94
N MET A 164 6.35 2.92 -4.32
CA MET A 164 4.99 2.70 -4.82
C MET A 164 4.75 3.33 -6.20
N PRO A 165 5.01 4.63 -6.41
CA PRO A 165 4.89 5.25 -7.74
C PRO A 165 5.71 4.54 -8.82
N LEU A 166 6.95 4.15 -8.50
CA LEU A 166 7.83 3.46 -9.44
C LEU A 166 7.30 2.07 -9.79
N LEU A 167 6.80 1.30 -8.81
CA LEU A 167 6.23 -0.02 -9.06
C LEU A 167 4.95 0.08 -9.93
N TRP A 168 4.07 1.03 -9.62
CA TRP A 168 2.86 1.23 -10.38
C TRP A 168 3.16 1.75 -11.80
N LEU A 169 4.17 2.61 -11.96
CA LEU A 169 4.68 3.03 -13.27
C LEU A 169 5.23 1.83 -14.05
N TRP A 170 5.99 0.94 -13.39
CA TRP A 170 6.49 -0.28 -14.03
C TRP A 170 5.34 -1.16 -14.55
N LEU A 171 4.25 -1.30 -13.77
CA LEU A 171 3.05 -2.03 -14.21
C LEU A 171 2.35 -1.35 -15.39
N VAL A 172 2.25 -0.01 -15.42
CA VAL A 172 1.75 0.75 -16.59
C VAL A 172 2.59 0.44 -17.83
N LEU A 173 3.91 0.57 -17.71
CA LEU A 173 4.84 0.28 -18.80
C LEU A 173 4.76 -1.20 -19.22
N GLY A 174 4.55 -2.11 -18.26
CA GLY A 174 4.33 -3.53 -18.52
C GLY A 174 3.08 -3.80 -19.37
N LEU A 175 1.94 -3.19 -19.04
CA LEU A 175 0.72 -3.27 -19.86
C LEU A 175 0.95 -2.71 -21.27
N ARG A 176 1.66 -1.59 -21.39
CA ARG A 176 2.03 -1.00 -22.68
C ARG A 176 3.04 -1.86 -23.44
N TYR A 177 4.00 -2.48 -22.74
CA TYR A 177 4.94 -3.42 -23.34
C TYR A 177 4.22 -4.64 -23.93
N LEU A 178 3.24 -5.22 -23.25
CA LEU A 178 2.40 -6.30 -23.79
C LEU A 178 1.70 -5.90 -25.10
N ARG A 179 1.41 -4.61 -25.29
CA ARG A 179 0.82 -4.05 -26.53
C ARG A 179 1.84 -3.64 -27.60
N GLY A 180 3.13 -3.72 -27.29
CA GLY A 180 4.20 -3.28 -28.18
C GLY A 180 4.47 -1.77 -28.17
N ALA A 181 3.87 -1.02 -27.22
CA ALA A 181 3.96 0.42 -27.16
C ALA A 181 5.10 0.96 -26.26
N THR A 182 5.81 0.07 -25.57
CA THR A 182 6.94 0.42 -24.69
C THR A 182 8.12 -0.47 -25.02
N PRO A 183 9.35 0.07 -25.16
CA PRO A 183 10.56 -0.75 -25.33
C PRO A 183 10.98 -1.39 -24.01
N ALA A 184 11.62 -2.56 -24.08
CA ALA A 184 12.03 -3.34 -22.92
C ALA A 184 13.02 -2.60 -22.01
N TRP A 185 13.95 -1.83 -22.57
CA TRP A 185 14.93 -1.07 -21.79
C TRP A 185 14.30 -0.04 -20.84
N ALA A 186 13.14 0.55 -21.21
CA ALA A 186 12.44 1.49 -20.35
C ALA A 186 11.91 0.81 -19.07
N LEU A 187 11.43 -0.44 -19.17
CA LEU A 187 11.11 -1.27 -18.02
C LEU A 187 12.34 -1.53 -17.16
N GLY A 188 13.49 -1.75 -17.81
CA GLY A 188 14.77 -1.97 -17.13
C GLY A 188 15.23 -0.77 -16.32
N LEU A 189 15.10 0.46 -16.86
CA LEU A 189 15.45 1.67 -16.12
C LEU A 189 14.57 1.86 -14.88
N VAL A 190 13.24 1.67 -14.99
CA VAL A 190 12.35 1.77 -13.84
C VAL A 190 12.59 0.64 -12.85
N ALA A 191 12.90 -0.57 -13.31
CA ALA A 191 13.31 -1.67 -12.44
C ALA A 191 14.60 -1.31 -11.68
N GLY A 192 15.61 -0.75 -12.35
CA GLY A 192 16.85 -0.29 -11.69
C GLY A 192 16.58 0.79 -10.63
N ALA A 193 15.69 1.75 -10.92
CA ALA A 193 15.27 2.73 -9.94
C ALA A 193 14.57 2.08 -8.73
N LEU A 194 13.75 1.05 -8.94
CA LEU A 194 13.12 0.25 -7.87
C LEU A 194 14.16 -0.44 -7.00
N LEU A 195 15.18 -1.09 -7.62
CA LEU A 195 16.27 -1.76 -6.90
C LEU A 195 17.10 -0.77 -6.07
N LEU A 196 17.20 0.49 -6.50
CA LEU A 196 17.88 1.58 -5.80
C LEU A 196 16.98 2.31 -4.77
N THR A 197 15.70 1.93 -4.64
CA THR A 197 14.78 2.62 -3.71
C THR A 197 14.49 1.80 -2.47
N LYS A 198 14.14 0.53 -2.62
CA LYS A 198 13.73 -0.31 -1.49
C LYS A 198 13.80 -1.79 -1.86
N THR A 199 14.08 -2.65 -0.87
CA THR A 199 14.12 -4.10 -1.07
C THR A 199 12.82 -4.68 -1.60
N THR A 200 11.66 -4.12 -1.27
CA THR A 200 10.37 -4.53 -1.84
C THR A 200 10.29 -4.33 -3.36
N GLY A 201 11.07 -3.41 -3.93
CA GLY A 201 11.18 -3.19 -5.37
C GLY A 201 11.75 -4.40 -6.15
N TYR A 202 12.46 -5.30 -5.48
CA TYR A 202 13.02 -6.51 -6.10
C TYR A 202 11.96 -7.49 -6.60
N GLY A 203 10.72 -7.38 -6.13
CA GLY A 203 9.57 -8.11 -6.66
C GLY A 203 9.31 -7.89 -8.16
N VAL A 204 9.87 -6.84 -8.75
CA VAL A 204 9.76 -6.56 -10.19
C VAL A 204 10.55 -7.55 -11.06
N LEU A 205 11.60 -8.19 -10.53
CA LEU A 205 12.45 -9.10 -11.31
C LEU A 205 11.70 -10.37 -11.77
N PRO A 206 11.00 -11.14 -10.90
CA PRO A 206 10.17 -12.23 -11.36
C PRO A 206 9.00 -11.79 -12.23
N LEU A 207 8.46 -10.58 -12.01
CA LEU A 207 7.43 -10.00 -12.88
C LEU A 207 7.98 -9.73 -14.29
N ALA A 208 9.23 -9.32 -14.45
CA ALA A 208 9.86 -9.11 -15.75
C ALA A 208 9.96 -10.41 -16.56
N ILE A 209 10.30 -11.51 -15.91
CA ILE A 209 10.34 -12.85 -16.54
C ILE A 209 8.93 -13.23 -17.03
N LEU A 210 7.93 -13.11 -16.14
CA LEU A 210 6.52 -13.37 -16.49
C LEU A 210 6.06 -12.52 -17.67
N LEU A 211 6.34 -11.22 -17.63
CA LEU A 211 5.92 -10.24 -18.63
C LEU A 211 6.48 -10.59 -20.02
N VAL A 212 7.77 -10.94 -20.09
CA VAL A 212 8.41 -11.36 -21.35
C VAL A 212 7.81 -12.69 -21.83
N ALA A 213 7.60 -13.65 -20.96
CA ALA A 213 6.99 -14.93 -21.30
C ALA A 213 5.56 -14.77 -21.86
N LEU A 214 4.73 -13.92 -21.24
CA LEU A 214 3.39 -13.58 -21.74
C LEU A 214 3.46 -12.97 -23.14
N ARG A 215 4.39 -12.06 -23.38
CA ARG A 215 4.54 -11.42 -24.70
C ARG A 215 5.05 -12.38 -25.77
N VAL A 216 6.04 -13.25 -25.46
CA VAL A 216 6.53 -14.30 -26.36
C VAL A 216 5.38 -15.21 -26.80
N ARG A 217 4.62 -15.74 -25.83
CA ARG A 217 3.48 -16.62 -26.13
C ARG A 217 2.40 -15.95 -26.96
N ARG A 218 2.08 -14.71 -26.63
CA ARG A 218 1.03 -13.96 -27.31
C ARG A 218 1.36 -13.56 -28.72
N ALA A 219 2.62 -13.14 -28.97
CA ALA A 219 3.06 -12.67 -30.27
C ALA A 219 3.60 -13.79 -31.16
N GLY A 220 3.63 -15.05 -30.65
CA GLY A 220 4.22 -16.19 -31.39
C GLY A 220 5.72 -16.03 -31.67
N MET A 221 6.43 -15.25 -30.84
CA MET A 221 7.84 -14.95 -31.03
C MET A 221 8.73 -16.12 -30.56
N ALA A 222 9.92 -16.23 -31.17
CA ALA A 222 10.91 -17.19 -30.72
C ALA A 222 11.40 -16.87 -29.30
N TRP A 223 11.71 -17.87 -28.48
CA TRP A 223 12.27 -17.69 -27.13
C TRP A 223 13.62 -16.95 -27.12
N THR A 224 14.40 -17.05 -28.22
CA THR A 224 15.62 -16.26 -28.42
C THR A 224 15.36 -14.77 -28.46
N TRP A 225 14.22 -14.34 -29.07
CA TRP A 225 13.77 -12.95 -29.01
C TRP A 225 13.39 -12.59 -27.56
N GLY A 226 12.67 -13.47 -26.85
CA GLY A 226 12.34 -13.30 -25.44
C GLY A 226 13.57 -13.09 -24.57
N GLY A 227 14.63 -13.88 -24.78
CA GLY A 227 15.91 -13.72 -24.08
C GLY A 227 16.55 -12.34 -24.31
N ARG A 228 16.49 -11.81 -25.54
CA ARG A 228 16.96 -10.44 -25.83
C ARG A 228 16.12 -9.38 -25.13
N GLN A 229 14.79 -9.55 -25.06
CA GLN A 229 13.91 -8.63 -24.33
C GLN A 229 14.19 -8.67 -22.83
N LEU A 230 14.34 -9.86 -22.26
CA LEU A 230 14.69 -10.03 -20.85
C LEU A 230 16.05 -9.39 -20.53
N ALA A 231 17.05 -9.61 -21.38
CA ALA A 231 18.34 -8.95 -21.26
C ALA A 231 18.22 -7.42 -21.34
N ALA A 232 17.39 -6.89 -22.25
CA ALA A 232 17.15 -5.45 -22.36
C ALA A 232 16.44 -4.86 -21.12
N ILE A 233 15.72 -5.67 -20.32
CA ILE A 233 15.19 -5.26 -19.01
C ILE A 233 16.27 -5.43 -17.93
N LEU A 234 16.88 -6.60 -17.84
CA LEU A 234 17.75 -6.95 -16.71
C LEU A 234 19.11 -6.24 -16.74
N LEU A 235 19.65 -5.90 -17.92
CA LEU A 235 20.94 -5.21 -18.01
C LEU A 235 20.87 -3.78 -17.42
N PRO A 236 19.94 -2.89 -17.81
CA PRO A 236 19.82 -1.58 -17.16
C PRO A 236 19.49 -1.69 -15.68
N ALA A 237 18.60 -2.62 -15.29
CA ALA A 237 18.25 -2.85 -13.90
C ALA A 237 19.46 -3.32 -13.08
N GLY A 238 20.24 -4.28 -13.61
CA GLY A 238 21.41 -4.81 -12.96
C GLY A 238 22.57 -3.82 -12.92
N LEU A 239 22.76 -2.99 -13.94
CA LEU A 239 23.77 -1.92 -13.91
C LEU A 239 23.49 -0.90 -12.80
N LEU A 240 22.24 -0.48 -12.65
CA LEU A 240 21.83 0.46 -11.60
C LEU A 240 21.86 -0.22 -10.22
N GLY A 241 21.16 -1.34 -10.05
CA GLY A 241 21.13 -2.10 -8.79
C GLY A 241 22.49 -2.65 -8.37
N GLY A 242 23.34 -2.99 -9.36
CA GLY A 242 24.69 -3.49 -9.14
C GLY A 242 25.60 -2.51 -8.41
N LEU A 243 25.40 -1.21 -8.56
CA LEU A 243 26.12 -0.19 -7.78
C LEU A 243 25.84 -0.38 -6.29
N TRP A 244 24.59 -0.63 -5.92
CA TRP A 244 24.21 -0.86 -4.54
C TRP A 244 24.72 -2.22 -4.03
N TRP A 245 24.64 -3.26 -4.82
CA TRP A 245 25.16 -4.58 -4.45
C TRP A 245 26.67 -4.57 -4.25
N LEU A 246 27.40 -3.89 -5.14
CA LEU A 246 28.85 -3.73 -5.02
C LEU A 246 29.22 -2.98 -3.74
N ARG A 247 28.51 -1.86 -3.44
CA ARG A 247 28.70 -1.14 -2.19
C ARG A 247 28.48 -2.05 -0.98
N ASN A 248 27.38 -2.78 -0.94
CA ASN A 248 27.06 -3.63 0.21
C ASN A 248 28.09 -4.73 0.41
N VAL A 249 28.52 -5.41 -0.67
CA VAL A 249 29.58 -6.42 -0.58
C VAL A 249 30.92 -5.82 -0.09
N THR A 250 31.26 -4.61 -0.51
CA THR A 250 32.50 -3.95 -0.06
C THR A 250 32.42 -3.49 1.40
N VAL A 251 31.25 -3.11 1.89
CA VAL A 251 31.06 -2.59 3.26
C VAL A 251 30.74 -3.70 4.25
N TYR A 252 29.80 -4.60 3.89
CA TYR A 252 29.29 -5.64 4.80
C TYR A 252 29.91 -7.01 4.54
N GLY A 253 30.59 -7.19 3.41
CA GLY A 253 31.19 -8.47 3.01
C GLY A 253 30.23 -9.37 2.22
N TRP A 254 30.83 -10.37 1.51
CA TRP A 254 30.07 -11.39 0.81
C TRP A 254 29.43 -12.37 1.83
N PRO A 255 28.15 -12.84 1.67
CA PRO A 255 27.26 -12.64 0.50
C PRO A 255 26.17 -11.54 0.70
N ASP A 256 26.36 -10.57 1.57
CA ASP A 256 25.32 -9.58 1.91
C ASP A 256 25.11 -8.50 0.82
N LEU A 257 24.53 -8.93 -0.31
CA LEU A 257 24.20 -8.05 -1.45
C LEU A 257 23.18 -6.94 -1.10
N LEU A 258 22.30 -7.20 -0.14
CA LEU A 258 21.16 -6.33 0.17
C LEU A 258 21.29 -5.61 1.51
N GLY A 259 22.33 -5.88 2.30
CA GLY A 259 22.48 -5.37 3.66
C GLY A 259 21.54 -6.03 4.68
N LEU A 260 20.82 -7.10 4.28
CA LEU A 260 19.81 -7.74 5.14
C LEU A 260 20.44 -8.62 6.23
N MET A 261 21.60 -9.23 5.96
CA MET A 261 22.32 -9.98 6.99
C MET A 261 22.89 -9.04 8.05
N ARG A 262 23.42 -7.88 7.63
CA ARG A 262 23.87 -6.84 8.55
C ARG A 262 22.71 -6.28 9.36
N HIS A 263 21.59 -5.97 8.71
CA HIS A 263 20.36 -5.52 9.38
C HIS A 263 19.91 -6.54 10.46
N ASP A 264 19.86 -7.82 10.14
CA ASP A 264 19.44 -8.86 11.09
C ASP A 264 20.37 -8.96 12.33
N LEU A 265 21.64 -8.64 12.16
CA LEU A 265 22.61 -8.60 13.27
C LEU A 265 22.45 -7.35 14.14
N VAL A 266 22.08 -6.19 13.55
CA VAL A 266 22.02 -4.91 14.26
C VAL A 266 20.69 -4.70 14.97
N VAL A 267 19.56 -5.14 14.40
CA VAL A 267 18.22 -4.95 15.01
C VAL A 267 17.97 -5.95 16.14
N VAL A 268 18.75 -5.84 17.20
CA VAL A 268 18.65 -6.70 18.39
C VAL A 268 17.44 -6.29 19.23
N GLY A 269 16.70 -7.28 19.74
CA GLY A 269 15.51 -7.06 20.57
C GLY A 269 14.19 -6.93 19.80
N GLN A 270 14.23 -6.86 18.48
CA GLN A 270 13.01 -6.90 17.68
C GLN A 270 12.31 -8.27 17.82
N PRO A 271 10.97 -8.30 18.06
CA PRO A 271 10.23 -9.55 18.28
C PRO A 271 10.42 -10.54 17.13
N ARG A 272 10.86 -11.78 17.46
CA ARG A 272 11.03 -12.88 16.51
C ARG A 272 9.79 -13.75 16.48
N THR A 273 9.38 -14.16 15.29
CA THR A 273 8.19 -14.99 15.07
C THR A 273 8.32 -16.35 15.75
N ALA A 274 9.50 -16.98 15.70
CA ALA A 274 9.73 -18.26 16.36
C ALA A 274 9.52 -18.18 17.88
N ASP A 275 10.06 -17.14 18.53
CA ASP A 275 9.94 -16.94 19.98
C ASP A 275 8.50 -16.64 20.38
N TRP A 276 7.81 -15.80 19.58
CA TRP A 276 6.41 -15.48 19.81
C TRP A 276 5.51 -16.72 19.73
N ILE A 277 5.69 -17.55 18.67
CA ILE A 277 4.94 -18.79 18.50
C ILE A 277 5.26 -19.79 19.60
N ALA A 278 6.52 -19.90 20.03
CA ALA A 278 6.91 -20.76 21.13
C ALA A 278 6.25 -20.34 22.46
N ALA A 279 6.10 -19.03 22.70
CA ALA A 279 5.51 -18.49 23.92
C ALA A 279 3.97 -18.56 23.95
N GLN A 280 3.30 -18.30 22.82
CA GLN A 280 1.84 -18.08 22.78
C GLN A 280 1.09 -19.05 21.85
N GLY A 281 1.80 -19.76 20.98
CA GLY A 281 1.23 -20.70 20.02
C GLY A 281 0.92 -20.09 18.65
N LEU A 282 0.80 -20.96 17.64
CA LEU A 282 0.56 -20.57 16.25
C LEU A 282 -0.82 -19.93 16.01
N PHE A 283 -1.88 -20.46 16.64
CA PHE A 283 -3.24 -19.95 16.41
C PHE A 283 -3.44 -18.51 16.92
N PRO A 284 -3.01 -18.13 18.13
CA PRO A 284 -2.99 -16.75 18.57
C PRO A 284 -2.15 -15.85 17.65
N PHE A 285 -0.96 -16.31 17.20
CA PHE A 285 -0.13 -15.58 16.26
C PHE A 285 -0.87 -15.22 14.98
N LEU A 286 -1.51 -16.20 14.33
CA LEU A 286 -2.26 -15.98 13.10
C LEU A 286 -3.49 -15.08 13.32
N ARG A 287 -4.24 -15.30 14.40
CA ARG A 287 -5.43 -14.50 14.72
C ARG A 287 -5.09 -13.04 14.95
N GLU A 288 -4.07 -12.78 15.77
CA GLU A 288 -3.64 -11.41 16.08
C GLU A 288 -2.97 -10.77 14.87
N GLY A 289 -2.19 -11.56 14.11
CA GLY A 289 -1.55 -11.11 12.88
C GLY A 289 -2.55 -10.65 11.84
N ILE A 290 -3.58 -11.46 11.55
CA ILE A 290 -4.64 -11.11 10.59
C ILE A 290 -5.40 -9.85 11.06
N TRP A 291 -5.72 -9.77 12.35
CA TRP A 291 -6.45 -8.63 12.90
C TRP A 291 -5.61 -7.35 12.87
N THR A 292 -4.34 -7.43 13.24
CA THR A 292 -3.40 -6.30 13.20
C THR A 292 -3.13 -5.86 11.75
N LEU A 293 -2.96 -6.81 10.83
CA LEU A 293 -2.81 -6.53 9.40
C LEU A 293 -4.03 -5.78 8.85
N PHE A 294 -5.25 -6.23 9.21
CA PHE A 294 -6.48 -5.56 8.81
C PHE A 294 -6.58 -4.14 9.37
N ARG A 295 -6.36 -3.97 10.69
CA ARG A 295 -6.45 -2.65 11.33
C ARG A 295 -5.43 -1.68 10.73
N SER A 296 -4.18 -2.11 10.62
CA SER A 296 -3.08 -1.27 10.12
C SER A 296 -3.10 -1.05 8.61
N PHE A 297 -3.85 -1.86 7.85
CA PHE A 297 -4.15 -1.56 6.45
C PHE A 297 -5.07 -0.33 6.32
N TRP A 298 -6.09 -0.26 7.18
CA TRP A 298 -7.05 0.83 7.14
C TRP A 298 -6.57 2.07 7.89
N GLY A 299 -6.05 1.88 9.12
CA GLY A 299 -5.57 2.99 9.95
C GLY A 299 -5.17 2.52 11.33
N GLN A 300 -3.87 2.42 11.58
CA GLN A 300 -3.27 2.26 12.90
C GLN A 300 -1.96 3.04 12.88
N PHE A 301 -1.90 4.14 13.61
CA PHE A 301 -0.89 5.19 13.46
C PHE A 301 0.06 5.24 14.64
N GLY A 302 1.01 6.18 14.63
CA GLY A 302 1.86 6.48 15.78
C GLY A 302 2.59 5.23 16.31
N TRP A 303 3.51 4.64 15.54
CA TRP A 303 4.20 3.40 15.92
C TRP A 303 3.25 2.26 16.31
N MET A 304 2.11 2.19 15.65
CA MET A 304 1.01 1.23 15.91
C MET A 304 0.24 1.47 17.23
N GLY A 305 0.55 2.55 17.96
CA GLY A 305 -0.08 2.88 19.24
C GLY A 305 -1.44 3.57 19.12
N VAL A 306 -1.69 4.28 18.03
CA VAL A 306 -2.96 4.96 17.78
C VAL A 306 -3.94 4.02 17.07
N VAL A 307 -4.85 3.45 17.84
CA VAL A 307 -5.88 2.51 17.37
C VAL A 307 -7.21 3.24 17.28
N LEU A 308 -7.94 3.07 16.17
CA LEU A 308 -9.27 3.66 16.00
C LEU A 308 -10.32 2.95 16.88
N ASP A 309 -11.47 3.60 17.08
CA ASP A 309 -12.61 2.97 17.74
C ASP A 309 -13.00 1.66 17.02
N VAL A 310 -13.28 0.62 17.79
CA VAL A 310 -13.64 -0.71 17.26
C VAL A 310 -14.81 -0.67 16.29
N ARG A 311 -15.73 0.29 16.47
CA ARG A 311 -16.90 0.47 15.61
C ARG A 311 -16.51 0.90 14.19
N ILE A 312 -15.47 1.72 14.05
CA ILE A 312 -14.89 2.10 12.74
C ILE A 312 -14.37 0.84 12.04
N TYR A 313 -13.59 0.01 12.75
CA TYR A 313 -13.08 -1.23 12.16
C TYR A 313 -14.20 -2.23 11.80
N GLN A 314 -15.27 -2.29 12.57
CA GLN A 314 -16.45 -3.13 12.23
C GLN A 314 -17.10 -2.65 10.92
N GLY A 315 -17.29 -1.33 10.75
CA GLY A 315 -17.78 -0.74 9.51
C GLY A 315 -16.86 -1.04 8.32
N LEU A 316 -15.54 -0.84 8.51
CA LEU A 316 -14.54 -1.15 7.50
C LEU A 316 -14.46 -2.65 7.17
N ALA A 317 -14.71 -3.54 8.14
CA ALA A 317 -14.79 -4.98 7.91
C ALA A 317 -16.00 -5.35 7.03
N ILE A 318 -17.17 -4.77 7.29
CA ILE A 318 -18.35 -4.95 6.43
C ILE A 318 -18.06 -4.41 5.03
N PHE A 319 -17.49 -3.21 4.91
CA PHE A 319 -17.11 -2.62 3.62
C PHE A 319 -16.11 -3.52 2.86
N THR A 320 -15.08 -4.02 3.54
CA THR A 320 -14.08 -4.93 2.97
C THR A 320 -14.72 -6.25 2.52
N ALA A 321 -15.58 -6.85 3.36
CA ALA A 321 -16.27 -8.08 3.02
C ALA A 321 -17.17 -7.91 1.79
N LEU A 322 -17.93 -6.82 1.69
CA LEU A 322 -18.74 -6.50 0.51
C LEU A 322 -17.87 -6.27 -0.73
N THR A 323 -16.75 -5.56 -0.57
CA THR A 323 -15.81 -5.31 -1.66
C THR A 323 -15.21 -6.62 -2.19
N VAL A 324 -14.74 -7.51 -1.31
CA VAL A 324 -14.20 -8.82 -1.67
C VAL A 324 -15.28 -9.71 -2.29
N TYR A 325 -16.49 -9.74 -1.73
CA TYR A 325 -17.61 -10.48 -2.28
C TYR A 325 -17.97 -10.01 -3.70
N GLY A 326 -18.09 -8.70 -3.90
CA GLY A 326 -18.35 -8.14 -5.23
C GLY A 326 -17.22 -8.43 -6.22
N ALA A 327 -15.95 -8.33 -5.77
CA ALA A 327 -14.78 -8.65 -6.59
C ALA A 327 -14.74 -10.13 -6.99
N ALA A 328 -15.13 -11.03 -6.09
CA ALA A 328 -15.25 -12.47 -6.39
C ALA A 328 -16.29 -12.73 -7.49
N TRP A 329 -17.46 -12.10 -7.41
CA TRP A 329 -18.47 -12.20 -8.47
C TRP A 329 -17.99 -11.60 -9.79
N ALA A 330 -17.31 -10.45 -9.76
CA ALA A 330 -16.74 -9.87 -10.97
C ALA A 330 -15.68 -10.77 -11.61
N LEU A 331 -14.86 -11.45 -10.80
CA LEU A 331 -13.87 -12.41 -11.28
C LEU A 331 -14.53 -13.67 -11.88
N LEU A 332 -15.57 -14.19 -11.24
CA LEU A 332 -16.36 -15.33 -11.79
C LEU A 332 -16.97 -14.98 -13.15
N ASP A 333 -17.48 -13.75 -13.32
CA ASP A 333 -17.97 -13.29 -14.62
C ASP A 333 -16.85 -13.26 -15.68
N VAL A 334 -15.62 -12.86 -15.33
CA VAL A 334 -14.45 -12.86 -16.24
C VAL A 334 -14.06 -14.30 -16.61
N VAL A 335 -14.02 -15.20 -15.64
CA VAL A 335 -13.66 -16.62 -15.85
C VAL A 335 -14.75 -17.37 -16.61
N GLY A 336 -16.03 -17.09 -16.32
CA GLY A 336 -17.19 -17.75 -16.92
C GLY A 336 -17.40 -17.43 -18.42
N ARG A 337 -16.91 -16.29 -18.88
CA ARG A 337 -16.94 -15.87 -20.31
C ARG A 337 -15.96 -16.64 -21.22
N LYS A 338 -15.42 -17.78 -20.76
CA LYS A 338 -14.49 -18.64 -21.53
C LYS A 338 -15.05 -19.18 -22.86
N GLY A 339 -16.32 -18.98 -23.19
CA GLY A 339 -16.93 -19.41 -24.44
C GLY A 339 -17.04 -18.34 -25.53
N ASP A 340 -16.89 -17.07 -25.20
CA ASP A 340 -16.86 -15.99 -26.20
C ASP A 340 -15.42 -15.85 -26.73
N VAL A 341 -15.22 -16.26 -27.99
CA VAL A 341 -13.95 -16.24 -28.76
C VAL A 341 -13.35 -14.82 -28.92
N GLY A 342 -13.88 -13.81 -28.21
CA GLY A 342 -13.49 -12.40 -28.24
C GLY A 342 -13.02 -11.80 -26.90
N GLY A 343 -12.89 -12.55 -25.81
CA GLY A 343 -12.26 -12.03 -24.58
C GLY A 343 -10.84 -11.55 -24.91
N ASP A 344 -10.59 -10.23 -24.81
CA ASP A 344 -9.32 -9.62 -25.24
C ASP A 344 -8.15 -10.30 -24.49
N ALA A 345 -7.32 -11.04 -25.23
CA ALA A 345 -6.12 -11.69 -24.69
C ALA A 345 -5.24 -10.69 -23.90
N ARG A 346 -5.36 -9.41 -24.22
CA ARG A 346 -4.68 -8.29 -23.53
C ARG A 346 -5.18 -8.12 -22.10
N GLU A 347 -6.48 -8.18 -21.91
CA GLU A 347 -7.08 -8.06 -20.58
C GLU A 347 -6.69 -9.23 -19.71
N ARG A 348 -6.70 -10.46 -20.25
CA ARG A 348 -6.26 -11.66 -19.54
C ARG A 348 -4.80 -11.55 -19.09
N ASP A 349 -3.90 -11.11 -19.98
CA ASP A 349 -2.49 -10.94 -19.67
C ASP A 349 -2.29 -9.83 -18.60
N GLY A 350 -3.09 -8.77 -18.64
CA GLY A 350 -3.14 -7.74 -17.62
C GLY A 350 -3.57 -8.30 -16.25
N TRP A 351 -4.61 -9.14 -16.21
CA TRP A 351 -5.03 -9.83 -14.98
C TRP A 351 -3.94 -10.74 -14.41
N ILE A 352 -3.24 -11.48 -15.27
CA ILE A 352 -2.13 -12.34 -14.86
C ILE A 352 -1.00 -11.47 -14.26
N LEU A 353 -0.65 -10.35 -14.90
CA LEU A 353 0.40 -9.46 -14.41
C LEU A 353 0.05 -8.84 -13.04
N LEU A 354 -1.17 -8.29 -12.88
CA LEU A 354 -1.61 -7.69 -11.62
C LEU A 354 -1.78 -8.74 -10.52
N GLY A 355 -2.31 -9.91 -10.86
CA GLY A 355 -2.44 -11.03 -9.92
C GLY A 355 -1.08 -11.55 -9.44
N ALA A 356 -0.10 -11.66 -10.35
CA ALA A 356 1.26 -12.03 -10.00
C ALA A 356 1.94 -10.98 -9.11
N ALA A 357 1.73 -9.68 -9.40
CA ALA A 357 2.25 -8.60 -8.54
C ALA A 357 1.66 -8.68 -7.13
N ALA A 358 0.36 -8.92 -7.01
CA ALA A 358 -0.31 -9.11 -5.71
C ALA A 358 0.20 -10.36 -4.98
N LEU A 359 0.37 -11.48 -5.70
CA LEU A 359 0.91 -12.73 -5.13
C LEU A 359 2.34 -12.54 -4.61
N ILE A 360 3.21 -11.88 -5.37
CA ILE A 360 4.58 -11.57 -4.95
C ILE A 360 4.56 -10.69 -3.69
N THR A 361 3.69 -9.67 -3.64
CA THR A 361 3.52 -8.83 -2.46
C THR A 361 3.16 -9.65 -1.22
N VAL A 362 2.16 -10.53 -1.34
CA VAL A 362 1.75 -11.41 -0.23
C VAL A 362 2.88 -12.37 0.16
N THR A 363 3.61 -12.92 -0.82
CA THR A 363 4.76 -13.81 -0.56
C THR A 363 5.86 -13.07 0.21
N MET A 364 6.17 -11.83 -0.16
CA MET A 364 7.16 -11.01 0.55
C MET A 364 6.69 -10.67 1.98
N LEU A 365 5.42 -10.32 2.17
CA LEU A 365 4.83 -10.11 3.50
C LEU A 365 4.95 -11.37 4.36
N VAL A 366 4.57 -12.54 3.83
CA VAL A 366 4.68 -13.80 4.55
C VAL A 366 6.14 -14.11 4.85
N GLY A 367 7.03 -14.00 3.84
CA GLY A 367 8.47 -14.25 4.00
C GLY A 367 9.09 -13.40 5.12
N TYR A 368 8.76 -12.12 5.19
CA TYR A 368 9.25 -11.24 6.25
C TYR A 368 8.70 -11.64 7.63
N ASN A 369 7.43 -12.03 7.69
CA ASN A 369 6.78 -12.51 8.92
C ASN A 369 7.18 -13.94 9.34
N LEU A 370 7.97 -14.66 8.54
CA LEU A 370 8.63 -15.90 9.01
C LEU A 370 9.79 -15.62 9.98
N THR A 371 10.39 -14.44 9.88
CA THR A 371 11.52 -14.04 10.74
C THR A 371 11.10 -13.07 11.85
N PHE A 372 10.41 -11.99 11.50
CA PHE A 372 10.02 -10.93 12.42
C PHE A 372 8.50 -10.85 12.59
N VAL A 373 8.03 -10.43 13.77
CA VAL A 373 6.62 -10.15 14.00
C VAL A 373 6.28 -8.76 13.44
N GLN A 374 5.92 -8.71 12.15
CA GLN A 374 5.69 -7.45 11.42
C GLN A 374 4.34 -7.46 10.69
N HIS A 375 3.26 -7.55 11.47
CA HIS A 375 1.89 -7.60 10.96
C HIS A 375 1.37 -6.21 10.53
N GLN A 376 2.11 -5.52 9.62
CA GLN A 376 1.75 -4.18 9.18
C GLN A 376 1.05 -4.20 7.82
N GLY A 377 -0.14 -3.60 7.74
CA GLY A 377 -0.95 -3.53 6.52
C GLY A 377 -0.31 -2.76 5.36
N ARG A 378 0.62 -1.82 5.65
CA ARG A 378 1.37 -1.10 4.61
C ARG A 378 2.19 -2.02 3.70
N TYR A 379 2.62 -3.19 4.17
CA TYR A 379 3.33 -4.16 3.32
C TYR A 379 2.46 -4.76 2.21
N LEU A 380 1.13 -4.56 2.24
CA LEU A 380 0.22 -4.90 1.14
C LEU A 380 0.09 -3.78 0.08
N PHE A 381 0.64 -2.59 0.30
CA PHE A 381 0.48 -1.45 -0.61
C PHE A 381 1.03 -1.69 -2.02
N PRO A 382 2.09 -2.46 -2.26
CA PRO A 382 2.46 -2.85 -3.62
C PRO A 382 1.35 -3.54 -4.42
N ALA A 383 0.41 -4.23 -3.74
CA ALA A 383 -0.74 -4.89 -4.36
C ALA A 383 -1.96 -3.97 -4.57
N LEU A 384 -1.93 -2.71 -4.11
CA LEU A 384 -3.05 -1.77 -4.23
C LEU A 384 -3.61 -1.62 -5.66
N PRO A 385 -2.83 -1.66 -6.75
CA PRO A 385 -3.39 -1.64 -8.10
C PRO A 385 -4.35 -2.79 -8.39
N ALA A 386 -4.01 -4.02 -7.98
CA ALA A 386 -4.87 -5.18 -8.13
C ALA A 386 -6.12 -5.06 -7.23
N MET A 387 -5.93 -4.61 -5.99
CA MET A 387 -7.03 -4.38 -5.03
C MET A 387 -7.97 -3.27 -5.51
N ALA A 388 -7.45 -2.16 -6.03
CA ALA A 388 -8.23 -1.06 -6.59
C ALA A 388 -9.11 -1.49 -7.78
N LEU A 389 -8.52 -2.28 -8.69
CA LEU A 389 -9.25 -2.83 -9.83
C LEU A 389 -10.33 -3.79 -9.36
N GLY A 390 -9.99 -4.73 -8.47
CA GLY A 390 -10.93 -5.67 -7.88
C GLY A 390 -12.08 -4.96 -7.15
N ALA A 391 -11.78 -3.95 -6.33
CA ALA A 391 -12.77 -3.15 -5.63
C ALA A 391 -13.70 -2.41 -6.60
N ALA A 392 -13.14 -1.72 -7.60
CA ALA A 392 -13.95 -0.98 -8.57
C ALA A 392 -14.89 -1.88 -9.38
N LEU A 393 -14.41 -3.04 -9.84
CA LEU A 393 -15.23 -4.02 -10.54
C LEU A 393 -16.25 -4.68 -9.60
N GLY A 394 -15.85 -4.96 -8.36
CA GLY A 394 -16.72 -5.54 -7.34
C GLY A 394 -17.90 -4.62 -7.00
N TRP A 395 -17.64 -3.37 -6.73
CA TRP A 395 -18.69 -2.39 -6.44
C TRP A 395 -19.59 -2.14 -7.65
N ARG A 396 -19.03 -2.10 -8.88
CA ARG A 396 -19.84 -2.06 -10.09
C ARG A 396 -20.77 -3.28 -10.20
N ARG A 397 -20.26 -4.47 -9.85
CA ARG A 397 -21.05 -5.71 -9.90
C ARG A 397 -22.13 -5.72 -8.81
N LEU A 398 -21.79 -5.28 -7.59
CA LEU A 398 -22.73 -5.11 -6.49
C LEU A 398 -23.84 -4.09 -6.80
N ALA A 399 -23.59 -3.06 -7.59
CA ALA A 399 -24.59 -2.10 -8.02
C ALA A 399 -25.65 -2.73 -8.98
N GLY A 400 -25.40 -3.92 -9.50
CA GLY A 400 -26.39 -4.67 -10.29
C GLY A 400 -27.57 -5.11 -9.43
N ARG A 401 -28.81 -4.79 -9.86
CA ARG A 401 -30.03 -4.93 -9.08
C ARG A 401 -30.20 -6.30 -8.40
N GLN A 402 -29.96 -7.38 -9.13
CA GLN A 402 -30.16 -8.74 -8.59
C GLN A 402 -29.17 -9.03 -7.45
N LEU A 403 -27.89 -8.71 -7.66
CA LEU A 403 -26.85 -8.98 -6.65
C LEU A 403 -27.02 -8.05 -5.45
N ALA A 404 -27.32 -6.76 -5.67
CA ALA A 404 -27.56 -5.79 -4.60
C ALA A 404 -28.72 -6.22 -3.70
N VAL A 405 -29.88 -6.56 -4.30
CA VAL A 405 -31.06 -7.02 -3.53
C VAL A 405 -30.79 -8.36 -2.83
N GLY A 406 -30.17 -9.33 -3.52
CA GLY A 406 -29.80 -10.61 -2.91
C GLY A 406 -28.86 -10.44 -1.72
N THR A 407 -27.83 -9.62 -1.86
CA THR A 407 -26.88 -9.32 -0.77
C THR A 407 -27.56 -8.58 0.38
N ALA A 408 -28.42 -7.60 0.08
CA ALA A 408 -29.20 -6.90 1.11
C ALA A 408 -30.07 -7.86 1.94
N LEU A 409 -30.74 -8.82 1.28
CA LEU A 409 -31.53 -9.84 1.97
C LEU A 409 -30.68 -10.73 2.87
N VAL A 410 -29.50 -11.15 2.41
CA VAL A 410 -28.54 -11.94 3.23
C VAL A 410 -28.12 -11.14 4.46
N LEU A 411 -27.77 -9.86 4.31
CA LEU A 411 -27.43 -9.02 5.45
C LEU A 411 -28.59 -8.85 6.43
N LEU A 412 -29.82 -8.72 5.96
CA LEU A 412 -31.01 -8.67 6.82
C LEU A 412 -31.23 -9.99 7.58
N VAL A 413 -31.02 -11.13 6.93
CA VAL A 413 -31.05 -12.42 7.61
C VAL A 413 -29.99 -12.50 8.71
N MET A 414 -28.78 -11.98 8.45
CA MET A 414 -27.72 -11.89 9.48
C MET A 414 -28.15 -10.99 10.66
N VAL A 415 -28.82 -9.86 10.40
CA VAL A 415 -29.35 -8.99 11.46
C VAL A 415 -30.37 -9.75 12.32
N VAL A 416 -31.31 -10.47 11.70
CA VAL A 416 -32.30 -11.26 12.42
C VAL A 416 -31.63 -12.36 13.24
N ALA A 417 -30.66 -13.07 12.66
CA ALA A 417 -29.90 -14.11 13.37
C ALA A 417 -29.14 -13.55 14.58
N LEU A 418 -28.48 -12.40 14.43
CA LEU A 418 -27.80 -11.72 15.54
C LEU A 418 -28.78 -11.27 16.62
N ALA A 419 -29.95 -10.76 16.25
CA ALA A 419 -31.01 -10.41 17.18
C ALA A 419 -31.51 -11.64 17.97
N ALA A 420 -31.79 -12.74 17.30
CA ALA A 420 -32.23 -13.99 17.93
C ALA A 420 -31.18 -14.54 18.91
N ILE A 421 -29.90 -14.58 18.50
CA ILE A 421 -28.79 -15.02 19.35
C ILE A 421 -28.64 -14.07 20.55
N GLY A 422 -28.72 -12.75 20.33
CA GLY A 422 -28.62 -11.74 21.37
C GLY A 422 -29.75 -11.85 22.41
N LEU A 423 -30.97 -12.10 21.97
CA LEU A 423 -32.11 -12.33 22.86
C LEU A 423 -31.93 -13.59 23.72
N ILE A 424 -31.42 -14.68 23.13
CA ILE A 424 -31.12 -15.94 23.86
C ILE A 424 -30.00 -15.73 24.90
N ARG A 425 -28.99 -14.91 24.56
CA ARG A 425 -27.85 -14.63 25.45
C ARG A 425 -28.08 -13.50 26.46
N GLY A 426 -29.17 -12.75 26.30
CA GLY A 426 -29.47 -11.57 27.12
C GLY A 426 -28.60 -10.33 26.80
N ASP A 427 -27.86 -10.35 25.65
CA ASP A 427 -27.00 -9.25 25.21
C ASP A 427 -27.16 -9.04 23.70
N LEU A 428 -27.86 -7.96 23.33
CA LEU A 428 -28.10 -7.60 21.92
C LEU A 428 -26.91 -6.85 21.35
N PRO A 429 -26.25 -7.38 20.32
CA PRO A 429 -25.15 -6.67 19.64
C PRO A 429 -25.69 -5.54 18.75
N ALA A 430 -26.21 -4.49 19.38
CA ALA A 430 -26.97 -3.42 18.72
C ALA A 430 -26.16 -2.74 17.60
N TRP A 431 -24.87 -2.52 17.85
CA TRP A 431 -24.01 -1.81 16.89
C TRP A 431 -23.70 -2.62 15.62
N PRO A 432 -23.24 -3.88 15.68
CA PRO A 432 -23.12 -4.74 14.50
C PRO A 432 -24.44 -4.89 13.72
N MET A 433 -25.57 -5.02 14.43
CA MET A 433 -26.90 -5.09 13.80
C MET A 433 -27.24 -3.80 13.05
N ALA A 434 -26.99 -2.64 13.64
CA ALA A 434 -27.24 -1.35 13.01
C ALA A 434 -26.37 -1.16 11.74
N MET A 435 -25.09 -1.54 11.79
CA MET A 435 -24.19 -1.44 10.65
C MET A 435 -24.57 -2.38 9.50
N LEU A 436 -24.89 -3.64 9.80
CA LEU A 436 -25.37 -4.59 8.79
C LEU A 436 -26.70 -4.14 8.20
N GLY A 437 -27.62 -3.62 9.03
CA GLY A 437 -28.87 -3.03 8.59
C GLY A 437 -28.68 -1.82 7.67
N ALA A 438 -27.79 -0.92 8.03
CA ALA A 438 -27.43 0.24 7.21
C ALA A 438 -26.82 -0.19 5.87
N ALA A 439 -25.91 -1.17 5.89
CA ALA A 439 -25.32 -1.73 4.67
C ALA A 439 -26.39 -2.41 3.77
N ALA A 440 -27.33 -3.16 4.38
CA ALA A 440 -28.46 -3.77 3.65
C ALA A 440 -29.36 -2.71 3.01
N LEU A 441 -29.73 -1.66 3.75
CA LEU A 441 -30.54 -0.56 3.24
C LEU A 441 -29.81 0.20 2.13
N GLY A 442 -28.49 0.46 2.31
CA GLY A 442 -27.67 1.10 1.30
C GLY A 442 -27.61 0.30 -0.01
N LEU A 443 -27.39 -1.01 0.06
CA LEU A 443 -27.38 -1.90 -1.11
C LEU A 443 -28.76 -1.99 -1.76
N PHE A 444 -29.82 -2.07 -0.94
CA PHE A 444 -31.17 -2.06 -1.46
C PHE A 444 -31.48 -0.75 -2.18
N ALA A 445 -31.14 0.39 -1.60
CA ALA A 445 -31.29 1.67 -2.25
C ALA A 445 -30.48 1.75 -3.56
N LEU A 446 -29.21 1.29 -3.53
CA LEU A 446 -28.32 1.26 -4.70
C LEU A 446 -28.91 0.48 -5.87
N ALA A 447 -29.65 -0.61 -5.59
CA ALA A 447 -30.32 -1.44 -6.59
C ALA A 447 -31.35 -0.68 -7.44
N PHE A 448 -31.87 0.43 -6.94
CA PHE A 448 -32.88 1.26 -7.61
C PHE A 448 -32.36 2.63 -8.06
N VAL A 449 -31.08 2.93 -7.83
CA VAL A 449 -30.46 4.16 -8.32
C VAL A 449 -30.35 4.13 -9.84
N PRO A 450 -30.94 5.10 -10.56
CA PRO A 450 -30.78 5.18 -12.02
C PRO A 450 -29.31 5.33 -12.42
N PRO A 451 -28.86 4.77 -13.54
CA PRO A 451 -27.46 4.83 -13.98
C PRO A 451 -26.87 6.25 -14.05
N LYS A 452 -27.68 7.25 -14.38
CA LYS A 452 -27.26 8.67 -14.42
C LYS A 452 -26.78 9.21 -13.06
N TRP A 453 -27.17 8.59 -11.94
CA TRP A 453 -26.81 8.99 -10.58
C TRP A 453 -25.66 8.16 -9.98
N HIS A 454 -25.19 7.10 -10.66
CA HIS A 454 -24.10 6.27 -10.13
C HIS A 454 -22.82 7.08 -9.85
N GLY A 455 -22.53 8.10 -10.68
CA GLY A 455 -21.41 9.01 -10.42
C GLY A 455 -21.53 9.80 -9.12
N VAL A 456 -22.76 10.19 -8.76
CA VAL A 456 -23.05 10.90 -7.48
C VAL A 456 -22.87 9.95 -6.30
N VAL A 457 -23.32 8.69 -6.43
CA VAL A 457 -23.12 7.68 -5.37
C VAL A 457 -21.63 7.42 -5.15
N VAL A 458 -20.85 7.27 -6.23
CA VAL A 458 -19.38 7.11 -6.14
C VAL A 458 -18.76 8.34 -5.44
N ALA A 459 -19.14 9.55 -5.86
CA ALA A 459 -18.62 10.77 -5.23
C ALA A 459 -18.99 10.84 -3.74
N GLY A 460 -20.21 10.47 -3.37
CA GLY A 460 -20.64 10.40 -1.97
C GLY A 460 -19.83 9.39 -1.15
N GLY A 461 -19.56 8.21 -1.71
CA GLY A 461 -18.70 7.20 -1.07
C GLY A 461 -17.26 7.68 -0.88
N LEU A 462 -16.68 8.33 -1.88
CA LEU A 462 -15.32 8.90 -1.78
C LEU A 462 -15.26 10.07 -0.80
N LEU A 463 -16.30 10.90 -0.72
CA LEU A 463 -16.41 11.95 0.30
C LEU A 463 -16.49 11.37 1.71
N ALA A 464 -17.23 10.26 1.90
CA ALA A 464 -17.27 9.58 3.19
C ALA A 464 -15.89 9.04 3.60
N MET A 465 -15.13 8.47 2.65
CA MET A 465 -13.75 8.03 2.91
C MET A 465 -12.82 9.21 3.23
N ALA A 466 -12.89 10.31 2.48
CA ALA A 466 -12.13 11.53 2.77
C ALA A 466 -12.50 12.13 4.13
N SER A 467 -13.77 12.05 4.53
CA SER A 467 -14.22 12.45 5.87
C SER A 467 -13.67 11.53 6.97
N LEU A 468 -13.54 10.25 6.69
CA LEU A 468 -12.87 9.30 7.59
C LEU A 468 -11.39 9.66 7.78
N ASP A 469 -10.68 10.06 6.71
CA ASP A 469 -9.30 10.54 6.82
C ASP A 469 -9.19 11.73 7.77
N LEU A 470 -10.04 12.74 7.60
CA LEU A 470 -10.06 13.91 8.49
C LEU A 470 -10.40 13.50 9.93
N TRP A 471 -11.34 12.57 10.11
CA TRP A 471 -11.66 12.06 11.44
C TRP A 471 -10.51 11.27 12.06
N CYS A 472 -9.79 10.45 11.29
CA CYS A 472 -8.58 9.77 11.76
C CYS A 472 -7.54 10.78 12.26
N LEU A 473 -7.30 11.85 11.50
CA LEU A 473 -6.33 12.89 11.88
C LEU A 473 -6.76 13.64 13.14
N PHE A 474 -7.92 14.30 13.11
CA PHE A 474 -8.34 15.21 14.18
C PHE A 474 -9.01 14.53 15.36
N GLY A 475 -9.60 13.35 15.17
CA GLY A 475 -10.24 12.58 16.24
C GLY A 475 -9.34 11.61 16.97
N PHE A 476 -8.22 11.18 16.34
CA PHE A 476 -7.34 10.15 16.90
C PHE A 476 -5.86 10.55 16.88
N ILE A 477 -5.27 10.84 15.71
CA ILE A 477 -3.82 11.09 15.60
C ILE A 477 -3.42 12.30 16.44
N VAL A 478 -3.97 13.46 16.15
CA VAL A 478 -3.61 14.70 16.87
C VAL A 478 -3.92 14.58 18.36
N PRO A 479 -5.13 14.20 18.83
CA PRO A 479 -5.40 14.15 20.26
C PRO A 479 -4.59 13.11 21.03
N MET A 480 -4.22 11.99 20.41
CA MET A 480 -3.50 10.91 21.10
C MET A 480 -1.99 11.15 21.10
N LEU A 481 -1.43 11.77 20.05
CA LEU A 481 0.01 11.96 19.91
C LEU A 481 0.51 13.33 20.43
N THR A 482 -0.39 14.31 20.65
CA THR A 482 -0.01 15.60 21.27
C THR A 482 -0.23 15.63 22.78
N ARG A 483 -0.82 14.58 23.38
CA ARG A 483 -0.93 14.51 24.84
C ARG A 483 0.47 14.31 25.40
N THR A 484 1.02 15.36 26.01
CA THR A 484 2.10 15.19 26.97
C THR A 484 1.56 14.31 28.09
N VAL A 485 2.22 13.16 28.32
CA VAL A 485 1.94 12.34 29.51
C VAL A 485 2.16 13.26 30.71
N PRO A 486 1.16 13.42 31.63
CA PRO A 486 1.30 14.29 32.77
C PRO A 486 2.33 13.78 33.77
#